data_8078cc15ad2173a79d3995779294df15
#
_entry.id   8078cc15ad2173a79d3995779294df15
#
_cell.length_a   1.000
_cell.length_b   1.000
_cell.length_c   1.000
_cell.angle_alpha   90.00
_cell.angle_beta   90.00
_cell.angle_gamma   90.00
#
_symmetry.space_group_name_H-M   'P 1'
#
loop_
_entity.id
_entity.type
_entity.pdbx_description
1 polymer ?
#
loop_
_entity_poly.entity_id
_entity_poly.type
_entity_poly.pdbx_seq_one_letter_code
_entity_poly.pdbx_strand_id
1 'polypeptide(L)'
;MPSRVAALIVLLCCGPLAAATEFKSGPTRVALLELYTSEGCSSCPPADRWVSGLKNDTRLWHDVVPVAFHVDYWDGLGWKDRFATRQYSERQRDYARYGSLGTVYTPGFVVNGSEWRGWFHDPQLTLKPDVPAGRLSVTVANDQVLSRFVPTNGDDGRYQVHVAVTGSGLSTAVAAGENRGRELTHDFVVLGYETRTMRDLNGTLTARAKLPSSSPIEPDRRALSIWVTRGLDPTPVQATGGWLN
;
A
#
# COMPACT_ATOMS: atom_id res chain seq x y z
N MET A 1 -67.53 -6.18 -28.58
CA MET A 1 -66.09 -6.23 -28.87
C MET A 1 -65.32 -6.04 -27.56
N PRO A 2 -64.62 -7.04 -27.03
CA PRO A 2 -63.86 -6.89 -25.77
C PRO A 2 -62.43 -6.38 -26.08
N SER A 3 -62.07 -5.26 -25.43
CA SER A 3 -60.76 -4.61 -25.49
C SER A 3 -59.73 -5.44 -24.68
N ARG A 4 -58.68 -5.93 -25.35
CA ARG A 4 -57.58 -6.62 -24.71
C ARG A 4 -56.57 -5.60 -24.18
N VAL A 5 -56.50 -5.44 -22.87
CA VAL A 5 -55.43 -4.67 -22.20
C VAL A 5 -54.22 -5.58 -22.12
N ALA A 6 -53.17 -5.26 -22.86
CA ALA A 6 -51.86 -5.94 -22.73
C ALA A 6 -51.11 -5.37 -21.52
N ALA A 7 -50.91 -6.19 -20.50
CA ALA A 7 -50.07 -5.83 -19.36
C ALA A 7 -48.61 -5.95 -19.76
N LEU A 8 -47.88 -4.85 -19.75
CA LEU A 8 -46.44 -4.78 -19.97
C LEU A 8 -45.70 -5.15 -18.67
N ILE A 9 -45.19 -6.36 -18.60
CA ILE A 9 -44.35 -6.80 -17.46
C ILE A 9 -42.94 -6.23 -17.66
N VAL A 10 -42.60 -5.18 -16.92
CA VAL A 10 -41.24 -4.64 -16.84
C VAL A 10 -40.45 -5.56 -15.90
N LEU A 11 -39.61 -6.42 -16.49
CA LEU A 11 -38.60 -7.17 -15.72
C LEU A 11 -37.53 -6.19 -15.25
N LEU A 12 -37.55 -5.83 -13.96
CA LEU A 12 -36.42 -5.17 -13.32
C LEU A 12 -35.29 -6.22 -13.19
N CYS A 13 -34.29 -6.15 -14.07
CA CYS A 13 -33.05 -6.86 -13.89
C CYS A 13 -32.28 -6.24 -12.71
N CYS A 14 -32.51 -6.73 -11.49
CA CYS A 14 -31.63 -6.51 -10.35
C CYS A 14 -30.35 -7.33 -10.58
N GLY A 15 -29.35 -6.76 -11.25
CA GLY A 15 -28.00 -7.32 -11.27
C GLY A 15 -27.45 -7.37 -9.85
N PRO A 16 -26.56 -8.35 -9.52
CA PRO A 16 -25.96 -8.41 -8.20
C PRO A 16 -25.18 -7.11 -7.96
N LEU A 17 -25.55 -6.34 -6.93
CA LEU A 17 -24.69 -5.27 -6.43
C LEU A 17 -23.38 -5.94 -5.94
N ALA A 18 -22.27 -5.63 -6.60
CA ALA A 18 -20.96 -6.01 -6.09
C ALA A 18 -20.82 -5.48 -4.66
N ALA A 19 -20.53 -6.39 -3.71
CA ALA A 19 -20.38 -6.00 -2.32
C ALA A 19 -19.21 -5.01 -2.19
N ALA A 20 -19.44 -3.86 -1.57
CA ALA A 20 -18.40 -2.90 -1.29
C ALA A 20 -17.51 -3.42 -0.17
N THR A 21 -16.20 -3.42 -0.38
CA THR A 21 -15.22 -3.71 0.67
C THR A 21 -14.85 -2.42 1.39
N GLU A 22 -14.82 -2.44 2.72
CA GLU A 22 -14.52 -1.26 3.53
C GLU A 22 -13.32 -1.51 4.45
N PHE A 23 -12.40 -0.51 4.49
CA PHE A 23 -11.24 -0.47 5.36
C PHE A 23 -11.32 0.78 6.23
N LYS A 24 -11.02 0.66 7.53
CA LYS A 24 -11.08 1.79 8.49
C LYS A 24 -9.92 1.74 9.46
N SER A 25 -9.32 2.90 9.71
CA SER A 25 -8.45 3.08 10.87
C SER A 25 -9.25 3.50 12.10
N GLY A 26 -8.68 3.27 13.29
CA GLY A 26 -9.07 3.97 14.52
C GLY A 26 -8.66 5.45 14.50
N PRO A 27 -8.84 6.17 15.63
CA PRO A 27 -8.37 7.55 15.77
C PRO A 27 -6.87 7.66 16.02
N THR A 28 -6.24 6.58 16.48
CA THR A 28 -4.81 6.46 16.72
C THR A 28 -4.09 6.00 15.46
N ARG A 29 -2.80 6.30 15.36
CA ARG A 29 -2.00 5.99 14.18
C ARG A 29 -1.83 4.50 13.99
N VAL A 30 -2.23 4.03 12.81
CA VAL A 30 -1.79 2.75 12.25
C VAL A 30 -0.47 3.00 11.52
N ALA A 31 0.55 2.23 11.85
CA ALA A 31 1.88 2.43 11.27
C ALA A 31 1.92 1.97 9.82
N LEU A 32 2.47 2.79 8.92
CA LEU A 32 2.93 2.33 7.62
C LEU A 32 4.36 1.82 7.75
N LEU A 33 4.58 0.57 7.37
CA LEU A 33 5.90 -0.04 7.26
C LEU A 33 6.25 -0.21 5.78
N GLU A 34 7.28 0.47 5.34
CA GLU A 34 7.77 0.42 3.97
C GLU A 34 9.10 -0.32 3.94
N LEU A 35 9.19 -1.37 3.13
CA LEU A 35 10.45 -2.01 2.76
C LEU A 35 10.82 -1.55 1.36
N TYR A 36 12.05 -1.06 1.19
CA TYR A 36 12.68 -0.83 -0.11
C TYR A 36 13.65 -1.96 -0.39
N THR A 37 13.39 -2.73 -1.44
CA THR A 37 14.06 -4.00 -1.77
C THR A 37 14.29 -4.14 -3.26
N SER A 38 15.03 -5.15 -3.68
CA SER A 38 15.17 -5.57 -5.09
C SER A 38 15.60 -7.02 -5.18
N GLU A 39 15.11 -7.74 -6.18
CA GLU A 39 15.59 -9.08 -6.54
C GLU A 39 17.07 -9.08 -6.96
N GLY A 40 17.60 -7.93 -7.44
CA GLY A 40 19.01 -7.75 -7.80
C GLY A 40 19.96 -7.61 -6.60
N CYS A 41 19.43 -7.34 -5.40
CA CYS A 41 20.22 -7.07 -4.19
C CYS A 41 20.41 -8.34 -3.36
N SER A 42 21.65 -8.82 -3.19
CA SER A 42 21.95 -10.09 -2.47
C SER A 42 21.70 -10.01 -0.96
N SER A 43 21.70 -8.83 -0.37
CA SER A 43 21.40 -8.59 1.05
C SER A 43 19.92 -8.39 1.36
N CYS A 44 19.06 -8.32 0.34
CA CYS A 44 17.63 -8.07 0.49
C CYS A 44 16.78 -9.27 0.96
N PRO A 45 17.05 -10.53 0.56
CA PRO A 45 16.18 -11.66 0.88
C PRO A 45 15.89 -11.89 2.37
N PRO A 46 16.80 -11.60 3.33
CA PRO A 46 16.46 -11.66 4.75
C PRO A 46 15.38 -10.64 5.16
N ALA A 47 15.41 -9.42 4.60
CA ALA A 47 14.41 -8.38 4.85
C ALA A 47 13.04 -8.77 4.27
N ASP A 48 13.03 -9.31 3.05
CA ASP A 48 11.80 -9.81 2.41
C ASP A 48 11.15 -10.91 3.26
N ARG A 49 11.95 -11.89 3.76
CA ARG A 49 11.43 -12.93 4.66
C ARG A 49 10.88 -12.37 5.95
N TRP A 50 11.52 -11.35 6.52
CA TRP A 50 11.03 -10.70 7.74
C TRP A 50 9.66 -10.05 7.51
N VAL A 51 9.50 -9.29 6.42
CA VAL A 51 8.21 -8.68 6.05
C VAL A 51 7.16 -9.77 5.77
N SER A 52 7.54 -10.87 5.13
CA SER A 52 6.65 -12.02 4.90
C SER A 52 6.09 -12.60 6.20
N GLY A 53 6.86 -12.55 7.28
CA GLY A 53 6.43 -12.97 8.62
C GLY A 53 5.24 -12.19 9.16
N LEU A 54 5.04 -10.94 8.72
CA LEU A 54 3.92 -10.10 9.14
C LEU A 54 2.56 -10.67 8.72
N LYS A 55 2.49 -11.60 7.77
CA LYS A 55 1.23 -12.29 7.42
C LYS A 55 0.58 -12.99 8.62
N ASN A 56 1.40 -13.40 9.59
CA ASN A 56 0.98 -14.11 10.79
C ASN A 56 0.99 -13.22 12.05
N ASP A 57 1.31 -11.94 11.90
CA ASP A 57 1.33 -10.98 13.02
C ASP A 57 -0.10 -10.53 13.33
N THR A 58 -0.51 -10.61 14.58
CA THR A 58 -1.85 -10.18 15.02
C THR A 58 -2.09 -8.68 14.85
N ARG A 59 -1.02 -7.89 14.70
CA ARG A 59 -1.07 -6.44 14.48
C ARG A 59 -1.34 -6.07 13.02
N LEU A 60 -1.23 -7.04 12.10
CA LEU A 60 -1.43 -6.81 10.68
C LEU A 60 -2.80 -6.17 10.40
N TRP A 61 -2.81 -5.06 9.67
CA TRP A 61 -3.95 -4.23 9.31
C TRP A 61 -4.60 -3.44 10.47
N HIS A 62 -4.27 -3.77 11.72
CA HIS A 62 -4.79 -3.06 12.91
C HIS A 62 -3.82 -2.01 13.42
N ASP A 63 -2.54 -2.38 13.57
CA ASP A 63 -1.48 -1.51 14.09
C ASP A 63 -0.40 -1.24 13.06
N VAL A 64 -0.26 -2.12 12.04
CA VAL A 64 0.73 -2.00 10.96
C VAL A 64 0.15 -2.38 9.60
N VAL A 65 0.47 -1.54 8.61
CA VAL A 65 0.18 -1.75 7.19
C VAL A 65 1.53 -1.88 6.47
N PRO A 66 1.92 -3.09 6.01
CA PRO A 66 3.16 -3.29 5.28
C PRO A 66 3.01 -3.01 3.78
N VAL A 67 4.08 -2.50 3.17
CA VAL A 67 4.27 -2.38 1.72
C VAL A 67 5.73 -2.64 1.36
N ALA A 68 5.98 -3.45 0.33
CA ALA A 68 7.32 -3.70 -0.20
C ALA A 68 7.45 -3.04 -1.58
N PHE A 69 8.28 -2.01 -1.66
CA PHE A 69 8.59 -1.29 -2.88
C PHE A 69 9.86 -1.85 -3.50
N HIS A 70 9.75 -2.47 -4.69
CA HIS A 70 10.91 -2.92 -5.45
C HIS A 70 11.49 -1.76 -6.25
N VAL A 71 12.78 -1.47 -6.01
CA VAL A 71 13.47 -0.33 -6.61
C VAL A 71 14.25 -0.72 -7.87
N ASP A 72 14.27 0.18 -8.86
CA ASP A 72 14.83 -0.10 -10.19
C ASP A 72 16.33 0.19 -10.36
N TYR A 73 16.98 0.78 -9.35
CA TYR A 73 18.41 1.15 -9.49
C TYR A 73 19.38 -0.05 -9.42
N TRP A 74 18.88 -1.26 -9.18
CA TRP A 74 19.60 -2.52 -9.30
C TRP A 74 19.48 -3.17 -10.68
N ASP A 75 18.50 -2.77 -11.50
CA ASP A 75 18.17 -3.42 -12.77
C ASP A 75 19.35 -3.45 -13.77
N GLY A 76 20.24 -2.48 -13.70
CA GLY A 76 21.45 -2.39 -14.52
C GLY A 76 22.58 -3.34 -14.11
N LEU A 77 22.44 -4.09 -13.01
CA LEU A 77 23.50 -4.93 -12.44
C LEU A 77 23.32 -6.44 -12.75
N GLY A 78 22.72 -6.75 -13.88
CA GLY A 78 22.61 -8.10 -14.42
C GLY A 78 21.29 -8.83 -14.20
N TRP A 79 20.36 -8.28 -13.43
CA TRP A 79 19.01 -8.81 -13.23
C TRP A 79 17.99 -7.68 -13.23
N LYS A 80 16.99 -7.76 -14.08
CA LYS A 80 15.89 -6.82 -14.10
C LYS A 80 14.76 -7.35 -13.21
N ASP A 81 14.49 -6.64 -12.13
CA ASP A 81 13.42 -6.97 -11.20
C ASP A 81 12.05 -6.62 -11.84
N ARG A 82 11.21 -7.64 -12.01
CA ARG A 82 9.90 -7.49 -12.66
C ARG A 82 8.88 -6.69 -11.85
N PHE A 83 9.14 -6.46 -10.58
CA PHE A 83 8.29 -5.68 -9.68
C PHE A 83 8.77 -4.24 -9.56
N ALA A 84 10.03 -3.96 -9.96
CA ALA A 84 10.64 -2.67 -9.77
C ALA A 84 10.07 -1.60 -10.71
N THR A 85 9.91 -0.39 -10.19
CA THR A 85 9.58 0.78 -10.97
C THR A 85 10.36 2.00 -10.49
N ARG A 86 10.62 2.94 -11.42
CA ARG A 86 11.23 4.23 -11.10
C ARG A 86 10.43 5.00 -10.05
N GLN A 87 9.10 4.91 -10.07
CA GLN A 87 8.22 5.58 -9.12
C GLN A 87 8.53 5.16 -7.67
N TYR A 88 8.87 3.90 -7.44
CA TYR A 88 9.19 3.38 -6.10
C TYR A 88 10.56 3.86 -5.62
N SER A 89 11.55 3.91 -6.52
CA SER A 89 12.85 4.51 -6.23
C SER A 89 12.74 6.00 -5.92
N GLU A 90 11.89 6.75 -6.64
CA GLU A 90 11.67 8.17 -6.36
C GLU A 90 11.01 8.38 -4.99
N ARG A 91 10.04 7.52 -4.60
CA ARG A 91 9.46 7.59 -3.25
C ARG A 91 10.52 7.42 -2.15
N GLN A 92 11.48 6.51 -2.31
CA GLN A 92 12.59 6.37 -1.35
C GLN A 92 13.48 7.63 -1.35
N ARG A 93 13.75 8.21 -2.53
CA ARG A 93 14.53 9.45 -2.64
C ARG A 93 13.82 10.64 -2.01
N ASP A 94 12.48 10.67 -2.02
CA ASP A 94 11.71 11.70 -1.33
C ASP A 94 11.99 11.68 0.17
N TYR A 95 12.05 10.53 0.81
CA TYR A 95 12.45 10.43 2.21
C TYR A 95 13.86 10.98 2.46
N ALA A 96 14.81 10.75 1.56
CA ALA A 96 16.15 11.33 1.67
C ALA A 96 16.15 12.86 1.49
N ARG A 97 15.35 13.40 0.54
CA ARG A 97 15.18 14.83 0.32
C ARG A 97 14.56 15.54 1.52
N TYR A 98 13.64 14.88 2.22
CA TYR A 98 12.99 15.41 3.43
C TYR A 98 13.79 15.14 4.72
N GLY A 99 14.99 14.56 4.60
CA GLY A 99 15.89 14.34 5.73
C GLY A 99 15.53 13.16 6.63
N SER A 100 14.56 12.34 6.23
CA SER A 100 14.14 11.15 6.99
C SER A 100 15.03 9.93 6.77
N LEU A 101 15.82 9.92 5.69
CA LEU A 101 16.84 8.93 5.37
C LEU A 101 18.19 9.65 5.19
N GLY A 102 19.26 9.10 5.78
CA GLY A 102 20.60 9.60 5.56
C GLY A 102 21.13 9.32 4.15
N THR A 103 20.69 8.23 3.54
CA THR A 103 21.05 7.80 2.18
C THR A 103 20.00 6.83 1.62
N VAL A 104 20.05 6.64 0.31
CA VAL A 104 19.19 5.67 -0.42
C VAL A 104 19.94 4.36 -0.55
N TYR A 105 19.38 3.26 -0.04
CA TYR A 105 19.99 1.93 -0.08
C TYR A 105 18.95 0.83 0.05
N THR A 106 19.34 -0.42 -0.22
CA THR A 106 18.54 -1.63 0.01
C THR A 106 19.35 -2.67 0.80
N PRO A 107 18.66 -3.49 1.63
CA PRO A 107 17.25 -3.31 2.01
C PRO A 107 17.14 -2.13 2.99
N GLY A 108 16.16 -1.25 2.73
CA GLY A 108 15.87 -0.10 3.59
C GLY A 108 14.47 -0.18 4.19
N PHE A 109 14.35 0.00 5.50
CA PHE A 109 13.05 0.08 6.16
C PHE A 109 12.73 1.50 6.60
N VAL A 110 11.49 1.91 6.35
CA VAL A 110 10.90 3.16 6.85
C VAL A 110 9.62 2.84 7.61
N VAL A 111 9.51 3.30 8.84
CA VAL A 111 8.32 3.14 9.68
C VAL A 111 7.79 4.51 10.04
N ASN A 112 6.55 4.82 9.64
CA ASN A 112 5.93 6.13 9.84
C ASN A 112 6.82 7.31 9.41
N GLY A 113 7.48 7.18 8.27
CA GLY A 113 8.34 8.23 7.73
C GLY A 113 9.74 8.31 8.32
N SER A 114 10.11 7.45 9.26
CA SER A 114 11.45 7.42 9.87
C SER A 114 12.20 6.15 9.50
N GLU A 115 13.50 6.29 9.20
CA GLU A 115 14.36 5.13 8.95
C GLU A 115 14.35 4.20 10.16
N TRP A 116 14.13 2.90 9.91
CA TRP A 116 14.21 1.88 10.96
C TRP A 116 15.39 0.94 10.72
N ARG A 117 16.52 1.23 11.38
CA ARG A 117 17.74 0.42 11.30
C ARG A 117 17.74 -0.72 12.32
N GLY A 118 16.83 -0.75 13.28
CA GLY A 118 16.76 -1.76 14.32
C GLY A 118 16.65 -3.18 13.78
N TRP A 119 16.07 -3.38 12.61
CA TRP A 119 15.89 -4.68 11.99
C TRP A 119 17.23 -5.43 11.75
N PHE A 120 18.37 -4.73 11.63
CA PHE A 120 19.69 -5.33 11.47
C PHE A 120 20.21 -6.01 12.74
N HIS A 121 19.71 -5.60 13.92
CA HIS A 121 20.22 -6.03 15.22
C HIS A 121 19.14 -6.73 16.06
N ASP A 122 17.98 -6.14 16.14
CA ASP A 122 16.80 -6.66 16.81
C ASP A 122 15.57 -6.41 15.91
N PRO A 123 15.11 -7.44 15.17
CA PRO A 123 14.03 -7.30 14.23
C PRO A 123 12.64 -7.18 14.89
N GLN A 124 12.56 -6.80 16.16
CA GLN A 124 11.28 -6.54 16.83
C GLN A 124 10.78 -5.15 16.50
N LEU A 125 9.68 -5.10 15.75
CA LEU A 125 9.01 -3.84 15.42
C LEU A 125 8.29 -3.30 16.65
N THR A 126 8.86 -2.23 17.25
CA THR A 126 8.23 -1.50 18.34
C THR A 126 7.47 -0.30 17.79
N LEU A 127 6.15 -0.29 17.95
CA LEU A 127 5.29 0.82 17.55
C LEU A 127 5.03 1.73 18.75
N LYS A 128 4.97 3.05 18.52
CA LYS A 128 4.51 4.00 19.54
C LYS A 128 2.99 3.89 19.62
N PRO A 129 2.43 3.51 20.79
CA PRO A 129 0.99 3.42 20.96
C PRO A 129 0.35 4.81 21.00
N ASP A 130 -0.94 4.86 20.74
CA ASP A 130 -1.86 5.97 21.05
C ASP A 130 -1.49 7.36 20.51
N VAL A 131 -0.78 7.44 19.39
CA VAL A 131 -0.55 8.72 18.71
C VAL A 131 -1.83 9.13 17.98
N PRO A 132 -2.50 10.25 18.34
CA PRO A 132 -3.66 10.73 17.59
C PRO A 132 -3.30 11.05 16.15
N ALA A 133 -4.07 10.53 15.20
CA ALA A 133 -3.75 10.64 13.77
C ALA A 133 -4.96 10.97 12.88
N GLY A 134 -6.16 11.04 13.45
CA GLY A 134 -7.39 11.17 12.68
C GLY A 134 -7.91 9.82 12.19
N ARG A 135 -9.04 9.84 11.48
CA ARG A 135 -9.73 8.62 11.00
C ARG A 135 -9.70 8.55 9.49
N LEU A 136 -9.15 7.47 8.97
CA LEU A 136 -9.16 7.16 7.54
C LEU A 136 -10.17 6.03 7.28
N SER A 137 -11.11 6.27 6.37
CA SER A 137 -12.03 5.24 5.88
C SER A 137 -11.96 5.16 4.35
N VAL A 138 -11.98 3.94 3.84
CA VAL A 138 -11.85 3.66 2.42
C VAL A 138 -12.89 2.64 2.01
N THR A 139 -13.64 2.96 0.96
CA THR A 139 -14.62 2.06 0.35
C THR A 139 -14.17 1.71 -1.05
N VAL A 140 -14.13 0.42 -1.37
CA VAL A 140 -13.80 -0.11 -2.70
C VAL A 140 -15.06 -0.74 -3.30
N ALA A 141 -15.47 -0.26 -4.46
CA ALA A 141 -16.59 -0.82 -5.21
C ALA A 141 -16.38 -0.57 -6.71
N ASN A 142 -16.62 -1.56 -7.56
CA ASN A 142 -16.53 -1.44 -9.02
C ASN A 142 -15.21 -0.79 -9.49
N ASP A 143 -14.08 -1.23 -8.98
CA ASP A 143 -12.74 -0.69 -9.25
C ASP A 143 -12.57 0.80 -8.88
N GLN A 144 -13.47 1.36 -8.09
CA GLN A 144 -13.35 2.70 -7.54
C GLN A 144 -12.98 2.64 -6.06
N VAL A 145 -12.02 3.47 -5.69
CA VAL A 145 -11.57 3.67 -4.30
C VAL A 145 -12.04 5.06 -3.86
N LEU A 146 -12.91 5.09 -2.88
CA LEU A 146 -13.34 6.32 -2.23
C LEU A 146 -12.68 6.42 -0.85
N SER A 147 -11.79 7.38 -0.69
CA SER A 147 -11.10 7.64 0.57
C SER A 147 -11.69 8.86 1.26
N ARG A 148 -11.90 8.76 2.57
CA ARG A 148 -12.31 9.85 3.47
C ARG A 148 -11.38 9.90 4.65
N PHE A 149 -10.87 11.09 4.95
CA PHE A 149 -9.99 11.32 6.09
C PHE A 149 -10.50 12.49 6.92
N VAL A 150 -10.64 12.26 8.22
CA VAL A 150 -10.98 13.29 9.20
C VAL A 150 -9.74 13.52 10.05
N PRO A 151 -8.99 14.61 9.82
CA PRO A 151 -7.76 14.88 10.55
C PRO A 151 -8.05 15.20 12.03
N THR A 152 -7.05 15.04 12.88
CA THR A 152 -7.14 15.45 14.28
C THR A 152 -7.13 16.99 14.35
N ASN A 153 -7.96 17.56 15.23
CA ASN A 153 -7.98 19.00 15.55
C ASN A 153 -8.36 19.95 14.38
N GLY A 154 -9.13 19.48 13.38
CA GLY A 154 -9.64 20.36 12.32
C GLY A 154 -8.53 20.95 11.44
N ASP A 155 -7.40 20.27 11.30
CA ASP A 155 -6.29 20.69 10.43
C ASP A 155 -6.80 20.81 8.98
N ASP A 156 -6.71 22.01 8.41
CA ASP A 156 -7.10 22.38 7.04
C ASP A 156 -5.97 22.22 6.01
N GLY A 157 -4.90 21.53 6.39
CA GLY A 157 -3.74 21.28 5.54
C GLY A 157 -4.10 20.57 4.23
N ARG A 158 -3.20 20.71 3.24
CA ARG A 158 -3.30 19.93 2.01
C ARG A 158 -2.88 18.49 2.29
N TYR A 159 -3.72 17.55 1.90
CA TYR A 159 -3.45 16.13 2.08
C TYR A 159 -3.46 15.38 0.76
N GLN A 160 -2.66 14.32 0.71
CA GLN A 160 -2.67 13.34 -0.37
C GLN A 160 -3.03 11.98 0.20
N VAL A 161 -3.83 11.23 -0.53
CA VAL A 161 -4.05 9.82 -0.27
C VAL A 161 -3.24 8.99 -1.27
N HIS A 162 -2.59 7.98 -0.76
CA HIS A 162 -1.83 6.99 -1.50
C HIS A 162 -2.58 5.67 -1.46
N VAL A 163 -2.71 5.02 -2.60
CA VAL A 163 -3.41 3.75 -2.77
C VAL A 163 -2.46 2.76 -3.42
N ALA A 164 -2.14 1.69 -2.73
CA ALA A 164 -1.29 0.62 -3.25
C ALA A 164 -2.06 -0.71 -3.26
N VAL A 165 -2.12 -1.36 -4.42
CA VAL A 165 -2.48 -2.78 -4.51
C VAL A 165 -1.23 -3.58 -4.28
N THR A 166 -1.25 -4.48 -3.28
CA THR A 166 -0.12 -5.34 -2.96
C THR A 166 -0.43 -6.81 -3.25
N GLY A 167 0.60 -7.54 -3.64
CA GLY A 167 0.54 -8.99 -3.87
C GLY A 167 1.38 -9.76 -2.86
N SER A 168 0.89 -10.94 -2.49
CA SER A 168 1.58 -11.89 -1.60
C SER A 168 1.60 -13.29 -2.22
N GLY A 169 2.57 -14.12 -1.80
CA GLY A 169 2.78 -15.45 -2.37
C GLY A 169 3.44 -15.40 -3.74
N LEU A 170 4.20 -14.35 -4.02
CA LEU A 170 4.93 -14.21 -5.28
C LEU A 170 6.26 -14.95 -5.22
N SER A 171 6.65 -15.61 -6.30
CA SER A 171 7.94 -16.32 -6.40
C SER A 171 8.64 -16.00 -7.72
N THR A 172 9.97 -15.88 -7.67
CA THR A 172 10.81 -15.63 -8.83
C THR A 172 12.06 -16.51 -8.80
N ALA A 173 12.26 -17.31 -9.87
CA ALA A 173 13.52 -17.99 -10.11
C ALA A 173 14.50 -17.00 -10.76
N VAL A 174 15.49 -16.52 -9.99
CA VAL A 174 16.45 -15.52 -10.45
C VAL A 174 17.51 -16.17 -11.32
N ALA A 175 17.58 -15.77 -12.61
CA ALA A 175 18.46 -16.39 -13.59
C ALA A 175 19.85 -15.72 -13.71
N ALA A 176 20.01 -14.48 -13.18
CA ALA A 176 21.24 -13.71 -13.33
C ALA A 176 21.44 -12.74 -12.13
N GLY A 177 22.54 -11.98 -12.12
CA GLY A 177 22.86 -11.02 -11.05
C GLY A 177 23.31 -11.69 -9.75
N GLU A 178 23.33 -10.93 -8.66
CA GLU A 178 23.85 -11.37 -7.35
C GLU A 178 23.06 -12.52 -6.71
N ASN A 179 21.76 -12.63 -7.02
CA ASN A 179 20.88 -13.70 -6.53
C ASN A 179 20.71 -14.85 -7.53
N ARG A 180 21.55 -14.96 -8.55
CA ARG A 180 21.48 -16.03 -9.56
C ARG A 180 21.34 -17.42 -8.92
N GLY A 181 20.39 -18.20 -9.45
CA GLY A 181 20.12 -19.57 -9.02
C GLY A 181 19.29 -19.70 -7.76
N ARG A 182 18.84 -18.58 -7.17
CA ARG A 182 17.92 -18.58 -6.02
C ARG A 182 16.48 -18.49 -6.50
N GLU A 183 15.60 -19.12 -5.74
CA GLU A 183 14.16 -18.84 -5.77
C GLU A 183 13.85 -17.85 -4.64
N LEU A 184 13.34 -16.68 -5.01
CA LEU A 184 12.97 -15.63 -4.07
C LEU A 184 11.46 -15.60 -3.91
N THR A 185 11.00 -15.49 -2.67
CA THR A 185 9.57 -15.36 -2.33
C THR A 185 9.31 -13.98 -1.76
N HIS A 186 8.18 -13.39 -2.15
CA HIS A 186 7.84 -12.02 -1.79
C HIS A 186 6.39 -11.90 -1.35
N ASP A 187 6.17 -11.03 -0.36
CA ASP A 187 4.86 -10.69 0.16
C ASP A 187 4.72 -9.18 0.30
N PHE A 188 3.48 -8.69 0.24
CA PHE A 188 3.13 -7.27 0.31
C PHE A 188 3.80 -6.41 -0.77
N VAL A 189 4.22 -7.03 -1.89
CA VAL A 189 4.84 -6.34 -3.03
C VAL A 189 3.85 -5.36 -3.65
N VAL A 190 4.24 -4.12 -3.81
CA VAL A 190 3.42 -3.12 -4.49
C VAL A 190 3.36 -3.42 -5.99
N LEU A 191 2.20 -3.84 -6.47
CA LEU A 191 1.92 -4.19 -7.86
C LEU A 191 1.25 -3.06 -8.65
N GLY A 192 0.65 -2.12 -7.95
CA GLY A 192 0.05 -0.92 -8.51
C GLY A 192 -0.01 0.19 -7.45
N TYR A 193 0.28 1.42 -7.85
CA TYR A 193 0.40 2.54 -6.92
C TYR A 193 -0.11 3.83 -7.54
N GLU A 194 -0.92 4.55 -6.80
CA GLU A 194 -1.50 5.83 -7.20
C GLU A 194 -1.58 6.80 -6.03
N THR A 195 -1.43 8.09 -6.35
CA THR A 195 -1.55 9.19 -5.38
C THR A 195 -2.61 10.18 -5.86
N ARG A 196 -3.46 10.65 -4.95
CA ARG A 196 -4.49 11.67 -5.23
C ARG A 196 -4.48 12.76 -4.17
N THR A 197 -4.59 14.02 -4.61
CA THR A 197 -4.86 15.14 -3.71
C THR A 197 -6.27 15.01 -3.15
N MET A 198 -6.41 15.15 -1.84
CA MET A 198 -7.71 15.16 -1.18
C MET A 198 -8.33 16.54 -1.23
N ARG A 199 -9.65 16.60 -1.27
CA ARG A 199 -10.44 17.85 -1.25
C ARG A 199 -11.24 17.90 0.04
N ASP A 200 -11.26 19.05 0.68
CA ASP A 200 -12.09 19.27 1.85
C ASP A 200 -13.57 19.41 1.44
N LEU A 201 -14.42 18.64 2.10
CA LEU A 201 -15.86 18.72 2.05
C LEU A 201 -16.38 18.83 3.48
N ASN A 202 -16.49 20.06 3.99
CA ASN A 202 -17.00 20.37 5.33
C ASN A 202 -16.22 19.66 6.47
N GLY A 203 -14.92 19.78 6.46
CA GLY A 203 -14.02 19.19 7.48
C GLY A 203 -13.72 17.70 7.28
N THR A 204 -14.22 17.11 6.18
CA THR A 204 -13.86 15.75 5.76
C THR A 204 -13.10 15.82 4.45
N LEU A 205 -11.86 15.41 4.48
CA LEU A 205 -11.02 15.31 3.29
C LEU A 205 -11.40 14.07 2.48
N THR A 206 -11.66 14.25 1.19
CA THR A 206 -12.11 13.17 0.30
C THR A 206 -11.29 13.09 -0.96
N ALA A 207 -11.10 11.87 -1.47
CA ALA A 207 -10.53 11.62 -2.78
C ALA A 207 -11.17 10.40 -3.42
N ARG A 208 -11.21 10.41 -4.75
CA ARG A 208 -11.57 9.24 -5.56
C ARG A 208 -10.39 8.86 -6.44
N ALA A 209 -10.09 7.58 -6.46
CA ALA A 209 -9.11 6.99 -7.35
C ALA A 209 -9.73 5.78 -8.05
N LYS A 210 -9.21 5.42 -9.21
CA LYS A 210 -9.42 4.07 -9.73
C LYS A 210 -8.53 3.12 -8.94
N LEU A 211 -8.99 1.89 -8.70
CA LEU A 211 -8.11 0.87 -8.14
C LEU A 211 -6.88 0.74 -9.06
N PRO A 212 -5.65 0.94 -8.55
CA PRO A 212 -4.48 0.86 -9.39
C PRO A 212 -4.44 -0.48 -10.13
N SER A 213 -4.23 -0.44 -11.45
CA SER A 213 -4.04 -1.67 -12.21
C SER A 213 -2.80 -2.38 -11.68
N SER A 214 -2.98 -3.59 -11.19
CA SER A 214 -1.85 -4.43 -10.84
C SER A 214 -1.10 -4.85 -12.10
N SER A 215 0.21 -5.09 -11.95
CA SER A 215 1.02 -5.84 -12.92
C SER A 215 0.23 -7.09 -13.41
N PRO A 216 0.46 -7.59 -14.63
CA PRO A 216 -0.12 -8.84 -15.09
C PRO A 216 0.30 -10.06 -14.28
N ILE A 217 1.12 -9.88 -13.26
CA ILE A 217 1.56 -10.92 -12.34
C ILE A 217 0.42 -11.23 -11.36
N GLU A 218 0.03 -12.50 -11.30
CA GLU A 218 -1.02 -12.98 -10.40
C GLU A 218 -0.39 -13.47 -9.09
N PRO A 219 -0.65 -12.79 -7.96
CA PRO A 219 -0.25 -13.25 -6.64
C PRO A 219 -1.26 -14.27 -6.10
N ASP A 220 -0.85 -15.06 -5.11
CA ASP A 220 -1.76 -15.96 -4.39
C ASP A 220 -2.85 -15.16 -3.65
N ARG A 221 -2.49 -13.95 -3.20
CA ARG A 221 -3.40 -13.07 -2.47
C ARG A 221 -3.10 -11.60 -2.74
N ARG A 222 -4.16 -10.79 -2.84
CA ARG A 222 -4.06 -9.34 -2.98
C ARG A 222 -4.52 -8.64 -1.72
N ALA A 223 -3.93 -7.48 -1.44
CA ALA A 223 -4.38 -6.57 -0.41
C ALA A 223 -4.39 -5.14 -0.91
N LEU A 224 -5.08 -4.29 -0.18
CA LEU A 224 -5.03 -2.84 -0.38
C LEU A 224 -4.36 -2.20 0.83
N SER A 225 -3.32 -1.41 0.57
CA SER A 225 -2.65 -0.57 1.56
C SER A 225 -2.89 0.88 1.20
N ILE A 226 -3.48 1.65 2.12
CA ILE A 226 -3.85 3.03 1.90
C ILE A 226 -3.30 3.88 3.04
N TRP A 227 -2.70 5.02 2.70
CA TRP A 227 -2.24 5.97 3.69
C TRP A 227 -2.41 7.40 3.23
N VAL A 228 -2.34 8.32 4.18
CA VAL A 228 -2.46 9.76 3.95
C VAL A 228 -1.17 10.44 4.36
N THR A 229 -0.72 11.39 3.53
CA THR A 229 0.43 12.28 3.82
C THR A 229 -0.01 13.73 3.78
N ARG A 230 0.80 14.63 4.37
CA ARG A 230 0.53 16.06 4.36
C ARG A 230 1.40 16.79 3.32
N GLY A 231 0.77 17.45 2.37
CA GLY A 231 1.47 18.18 1.32
C GLY A 231 2.34 17.26 0.47
N LEU A 232 3.61 17.63 0.35
CA LEU A 232 4.63 16.85 -0.37
C LEU A 232 5.54 16.04 0.58
N ASP A 233 5.34 16.17 1.89
CA ASP A 233 6.06 15.37 2.88
C ASP A 233 5.65 13.90 2.73
N PRO A 234 6.58 12.97 2.47
CA PRO A 234 6.26 11.55 2.30
C PRO A 234 5.86 10.85 3.62
N THR A 235 5.99 11.52 4.77
CA THR A 235 5.69 10.98 6.10
C THR A 235 4.20 10.63 6.24
N PRO A 236 3.85 9.37 6.53
CA PRO A 236 2.45 8.97 6.73
C PRO A 236 1.85 9.58 7.99
N VAL A 237 0.67 10.16 7.85
CA VAL A 237 -0.14 10.65 8.96
C VAL A 237 -0.99 9.53 9.54
N GLN A 238 -1.67 8.78 8.67
CA GLN A 238 -2.55 7.67 9.04
C GLN A 238 -2.53 6.62 7.92
N ALA A 239 -2.72 5.35 8.29
CA ALA A 239 -2.84 4.25 7.33
C ALA A 239 -4.03 3.35 7.66
N THR A 240 -4.46 2.59 6.66
CA THR A 240 -5.43 1.49 6.77
C THR A 240 -5.20 0.51 5.63
N GLY A 241 -5.72 -0.68 5.74
CA GLY A 241 -5.60 -1.68 4.70
C GLY A 241 -6.28 -2.98 5.05
N GLY A 242 -6.14 -3.95 4.16
CA GLY A 242 -6.68 -5.29 4.37
C GLY A 242 -6.62 -6.12 3.10
N TRP A 243 -6.95 -7.39 3.26
CA TRP A 243 -7.02 -8.30 2.13
C TRP A 243 -8.20 -7.95 1.22
N LEU A 244 -7.97 -8.03 -0.08
CA LEU A 244 -9.03 -7.99 -1.09
C LEU A 244 -9.58 -9.40 -1.30
N ASN A 245 -10.90 -9.48 -1.42
CA ASN A 245 -11.61 -10.75 -1.71
C ASN A 245 -11.60 -11.03 -3.21
#